data_89e6d8e34d61dbf32a784d3896e776b3
#
_entry.id   89e6d8e34d61dbf32a784d3896e776b3
#
_cell.length_a   1.000
_cell.length_b   1.000
_cell.length_c   1.000
_cell.angle_alpha   90.00
_cell.angle_beta   90.00
_cell.angle_gamma   90.00
#
_symmetry.space_group_name_H-M   'P 1'
#
loop_
_entity.id
_entity.type
_entity.pdbx_description
1 polymer ?
#
loop_
_entity_poly.entity_id
_entity_poly.type
_entity_poly.pdbx_seq_one_letter_code
_entity_poly.pdbx_strand_id
1 'polypeptide(L)'
;MRRALSLCTLVTCLATSLAAQKPAAPRPDPRLESLKKSLTADVDSRAKLTQEINDQIFSYGELGFQEFETSKYLVALLRKEGFAVEEGYAGMPTGWVATWGAGKPVIAVGSDIDGIPQASQMPGVACRQPMIPGAPGHGEGHNSGQAVVVTAALAVKRLMEREKLSGTIKVWPGVAEEQLGAKAFFTRAGLFKDVDISFFTHVYDKFSTPWGAPNEYRGLVSVLYSFPGISAHAAGAPWRGRSALDAVELMNVGWNYRREHLRLEHRSHYVIRDGGDQPNVVPSTASVWYFLRELDAPKIRDLWAIADSVAAGAALMTGTKLASVRVLGAAWPPHFNKPVAEALAANIQRVGMPKWSADDIRFAKAIQHEMGRPEQGLDTLTLGLAAPPKDADRKGGGSDDIGDVSWAVPTVQLFYPSNVPGTPGHNWVDAIAMATPIAHKGATAGAKALALTMLDVLTTPKLVTDAWDYYRNVQTKDTKYESFLRPDDRPATELNAQILGRFRDQMRPFYYDAAKYPTYLDQLGIKYPTVRAADGSCGAKATP
;
A
#
# COMPACT_ATOMS: atom_id res chain seq x y z
N MET A 1 33.78 -66.05 -60.92
CA MET A 1 32.80 -65.18 -61.63
C MET A 1 31.41 -65.66 -61.33
N ARG A 2 30.68 -65.08 -60.42
CA ARG A 2 29.23 -65.06 -60.26
C ARG A 2 28.92 -63.96 -59.25
N ARG A 3 28.28 -62.92 -59.70
CA ARG A 3 27.77 -61.80 -58.87
C ARG A 3 26.51 -62.27 -58.11
N ALA A 4 26.47 -62.09 -56.80
CA ALA A 4 25.25 -62.23 -56.00
C ALA A 4 24.74 -60.82 -55.70
N LEU A 5 23.52 -60.53 -56.15
CA LEU A 5 22.74 -59.34 -55.77
C LEU A 5 22.08 -59.63 -54.43
N SER A 6 22.39 -58.78 -53.41
CA SER A 6 21.62 -58.75 -52.15
C SER A 6 20.54 -57.67 -52.28
N LEU A 7 19.30 -58.10 -52.11
CA LEU A 7 18.09 -57.27 -52.04
C LEU A 7 17.95 -56.79 -50.59
N CYS A 8 18.16 -55.48 -50.34
CA CYS A 8 17.83 -54.88 -49.04
C CYS A 8 16.36 -54.41 -49.07
N THR A 9 15.52 -55.04 -48.26
CA THR A 9 14.14 -54.64 -48.04
C THR A 9 14.12 -53.56 -46.96
N LEU A 10 13.72 -52.35 -47.35
CA LEU A 10 13.51 -51.21 -46.45
C LEU A 10 12.14 -51.37 -45.79
N VAL A 11 12.14 -51.64 -44.46
CA VAL A 11 10.94 -51.59 -43.65
C VAL A 11 10.76 -50.16 -43.11
N THR A 12 9.84 -49.44 -43.66
CA THR A 12 9.44 -48.09 -43.20
C THR A 12 8.49 -48.27 -42.01
N CYS A 13 8.98 -48.07 -40.79
CA CYS A 13 8.14 -47.90 -39.58
C CYS A 13 7.50 -46.53 -39.59
N LEU A 14 6.23 -46.42 -39.89
CA LEU A 14 5.41 -45.24 -39.61
C LEU A 14 5.21 -45.11 -38.09
N ALA A 15 5.98 -44.26 -37.43
CA ALA A 15 5.71 -43.85 -36.04
C ALA A 15 4.59 -42.77 -36.07
N THR A 16 3.35 -43.19 -35.80
CA THR A 16 2.26 -42.25 -35.51
C THR A 16 2.50 -41.62 -34.15
N SER A 17 2.97 -40.38 -34.13
CA SER A 17 3.02 -39.57 -32.93
C SER A 17 1.60 -39.27 -32.46
N LEU A 18 1.12 -39.95 -31.38
CA LEU A 18 -0.04 -39.48 -30.63
C LEU A 18 0.37 -38.18 -29.95
N ALA A 19 0.01 -37.04 -30.52
CA ALA A 19 0.02 -35.78 -29.82
C ALA A 19 -1.00 -35.87 -28.68
N ALA A 20 -0.54 -35.91 -27.44
CA ALA A 20 -1.40 -35.82 -26.27
C ALA A 20 -2.18 -34.50 -26.36
N GLN A 21 -3.45 -34.55 -26.68
CA GLN A 21 -4.34 -33.40 -26.61
C GLN A 21 -4.34 -32.90 -25.18
N LYS A 22 -3.91 -31.63 -24.97
CA LYS A 22 -4.14 -30.95 -23.70
C LYS A 22 -5.63 -31.11 -23.32
N PRO A 23 -5.95 -31.48 -22.07
CA PRO A 23 -7.35 -31.54 -21.63
C PRO A 23 -8.04 -30.23 -21.95
N ALA A 24 -9.20 -30.29 -22.60
CA ALA A 24 -10.00 -29.09 -22.85
C ALA A 24 -10.30 -28.42 -21.52
N ALA A 25 -10.10 -27.09 -21.45
CA ALA A 25 -10.42 -26.32 -20.26
C ALA A 25 -11.88 -26.60 -19.86
N PRO A 26 -12.17 -26.81 -18.56
CA PRO A 26 -13.53 -27.07 -18.10
C PRO A 26 -14.45 -25.94 -18.55
N ARG A 27 -15.64 -26.31 -19.04
CA ARG A 27 -16.64 -25.31 -19.44
C ARG A 27 -17.00 -24.45 -18.23
N PRO A 28 -17.06 -23.10 -18.39
CA PRO A 28 -17.47 -22.22 -17.30
C PRO A 28 -18.85 -22.63 -16.77
N ASP A 29 -19.02 -22.60 -15.45
CA ASP A 29 -20.32 -22.81 -14.81
C ASP A 29 -21.27 -21.65 -15.21
N PRO A 30 -22.39 -21.93 -15.92
CA PRO A 30 -23.30 -20.88 -16.39
C PRO A 30 -23.90 -20.05 -15.24
N ARG A 31 -24.08 -20.66 -14.04
CA ARG A 31 -24.57 -19.95 -12.86
C ARG A 31 -23.51 -18.96 -12.36
N LEU A 32 -22.27 -19.39 -12.20
CA LEU A 32 -21.17 -18.52 -11.79
C LEU A 32 -20.97 -17.36 -12.77
N GLU A 33 -21.06 -17.62 -14.09
CA GLU A 33 -20.96 -16.58 -15.11
C GLU A 33 -22.09 -15.54 -14.99
N SER A 34 -23.33 -16.00 -14.72
CA SER A 34 -24.47 -15.12 -14.48
C SER A 34 -24.28 -14.26 -13.22
N LEU A 35 -23.78 -14.86 -12.13
CA LEU A 35 -23.47 -14.13 -10.89
C LEU A 35 -22.37 -13.10 -11.12
N LYS A 36 -21.30 -13.43 -11.82
CA LYS A 36 -20.21 -12.49 -12.19
C LYS A 36 -20.71 -11.32 -12.99
N LYS A 37 -21.58 -11.56 -13.99
CA LYS A 37 -22.20 -10.50 -14.78
C LYS A 37 -23.05 -9.56 -13.92
N SER A 38 -23.92 -10.13 -13.07
CA SER A 38 -24.75 -9.35 -12.15
C SER A 38 -23.93 -8.54 -11.15
N LEU A 39 -22.86 -9.11 -10.59
CA LEU A 39 -21.98 -8.45 -9.64
C LEU A 39 -21.21 -7.28 -10.30
N THR A 40 -20.73 -7.47 -11.54
CA THR A 40 -20.10 -6.40 -12.31
C THR A 40 -21.06 -5.22 -12.50
N ALA A 41 -22.32 -5.50 -12.88
CA ALA A 41 -23.34 -4.46 -13.05
C ALA A 41 -23.69 -3.77 -11.72
N ASP A 42 -23.67 -4.49 -10.58
CA ASP A 42 -23.90 -3.85 -9.27
C ASP A 42 -22.75 -2.90 -8.88
N VAL A 43 -21.49 -3.29 -9.14
CA VAL A 43 -20.35 -2.37 -8.96
C VAL A 43 -20.45 -1.16 -9.86
N ASP A 44 -20.85 -1.32 -11.14
CA ASP A 44 -21.07 -0.20 -12.07
C ASP A 44 -22.15 0.76 -11.54
N SER A 45 -23.23 0.25 -10.98
CA SER A 45 -24.29 1.08 -10.38
C SER A 45 -23.84 1.89 -9.16
N ARG A 46 -22.71 1.51 -8.54
CA ARG A 46 -22.09 2.16 -7.39
C ARG A 46 -20.95 3.10 -7.77
N ALA A 47 -20.70 3.34 -9.06
CA ALA A 47 -19.59 4.20 -9.51
C ALA A 47 -19.62 5.60 -8.86
N LYS A 48 -20.82 6.14 -8.60
CA LYS A 48 -20.98 7.41 -7.87
C LYS A 48 -20.50 7.30 -6.42
N LEU A 49 -20.86 6.24 -5.70
CA LEU A 49 -20.37 6.00 -4.34
C LEU A 49 -18.84 5.82 -4.32
N THR A 50 -18.28 5.09 -5.29
CA THR A 50 -16.83 4.92 -5.45
C THR A 50 -16.14 6.28 -5.60
N GLN A 51 -16.68 7.16 -6.44
CA GLN A 51 -16.19 8.53 -6.62
C GLN A 51 -16.29 9.34 -5.32
N GLU A 52 -17.45 9.29 -4.64
CA GLU A 52 -17.66 10.04 -3.39
C GLU A 52 -16.68 9.63 -2.29
N ILE A 53 -16.45 8.33 -2.09
CA ILE A 53 -15.48 7.83 -1.10
C ILE A 53 -14.07 8.32 -1.47
N ASN A 54 -13.69 8.18 -2.73
CA ASN A 54 -12.39 8.61 -3.24
C ASN A 54 -12.14 10.11 -2.99
N ASP A 55 -13.09 10.95 -3.40
CA ASP A 55 -12.98 12.41 -3.30
C ASP A 55 -13.03 12.90 -1.85
N GLN A 56 -13.85 12.22 -1.02
CA GLN A 56 -13.98 12.57 0.40
C GLN A 56 -12.65 12.35 1.14
N ILE A 57 -12.05 11.16 0.98
CA ILE A 57 -10.77 10.84 1.61
C ILE A 57 -9.67 11.75 1.06
N PHE A 58 -9.63 11.98 -0.26
CA PHE A 58 -8.68 12.92 -0.86
C PHE A 58 -8.76 14.29 -0.21
N SER A 59 -9.96 14.81 0.04
CA SER A 59 -10.17 16.13 0.61
C SER A 59 -9.69 16.27 2.05
N TYR A 60 -9.64 15.17 2.80
CA TYR A 60 -9.14 15.17 4.18
C TYR A 60 -7.61 15.25 4.25
N GLY A 61 -6.89 14.55 3.36
CA GLY A 61 -5.43 14.63 3.23
C GLY A 61 -4.66 14.39 4.53
N GLU A 62 -5.14 13.47 5.37
CA GLU A 62 -4.63 13.24 6.72
C GLU A 62 -3.37 12.38 6.73
N LEU A 63 -2.46 12.66 7.67
CA LEU A 63 -1.23 11.88 7.87
C LEU A 63 -1.47 10.66 8.77
N GLY A 64 -0.60 9.68 8.66
CA GLY A 64 -0.66 8.45 9.42
C GLY A 64 -0.78 8.66 10.94
N PHE A 65 -1.61 7.86 11.59
CA PHE A 65 -2.10 7.96 12.96
C PHE A 65 -2.99 9.18 13.25
N GLN A 66 -3.25 10.03 12.27
CA GLN A 66 -4.07 11.24 12.41
C GLN A 66 -5.29 11.22 11.47
N GLU A 67 -5.66 10.07 10.91
CA GLU A 67 -6.72 9.86 9.93
C GLU A 67 -8.13 9.88 10.59
N PHE A 68 -8.39 10.87 11.45
CA PHE A 68 -9.62 10.92 12.26
C PHE A 68 -10.88 11.17 11.44
N GLU A 69 -10.84 12.11 10.48
CA GLU A 69 -12.00 12.40 9.63
C GLU A 69 -12.24 11.26 8.63
N THR A 70 -11.17 10.70 8.08
CA THR A 70 -11.21 9.54 7.19
C THR A 70 -11.84 8.33 7.88
N SER A 71 -11.35 7.96 9.06
CA SER A 71 -11.88 6.84 9.85
C SER A 71 -13.33 7.07 10.25
N LYS A 72 -13.67 8.26 10.75
CA LYS A 72 -15.04 8.64 11.11
C LYS A 72 -16.01 8.50 9.93
N TYR A 73 -15.61 8.97 8.75
CA TYR A 73 -16.42 8.89 7.54
C TYR A 73 -16.66 7.43 7.13
N LEU A 74 -15.61 6.61 7.05
CA LEU A 74 -15.70 5.21 6.65
C LEU A 74 -16.49 4.36 7.66
N VAL A 75 -16.28 4.56 8.95
CA VAL A 75 -17.01 3.89 10.02
C VAL A 75 -18.52 4.23 9.95
N ALA A 76 -18.85 5.50 9.76
CA ALA A 76 -20.24 5.93 9.62
C ALA A 76 -20.92 5.30 8.39
N LEU A 77 -20.20 5.26 7.25
CA LEU A 77 -20.68 4.63 6.02
C LEU A 77 -20.91 3.12 6.21
N LEU A 78 -19.96 2.40 6.76
CA LEU A 78 -20.07 0.95 6.95
C LEU A 78 -21.14 0.56 7.97
N ARG A 79 -21.31 1.35 9.05
CA ARG A 79 -22.42 1.16 9.99
C ARG A 79 -23.78 1.37 9.32
N LYS A 80 -23.92 2.43 8.52
CA LYS A 80 -25.14 2.69 7.73
C LYS A 80 -25.46 1.52 6.79
N GLU A 81 -24.44 0.88 6.26
CA GLU A 81 -24.57 -0.30 5.40
C GLU A 81 -24.71 -1.63 6.17
N GLY A 82 -24.84 -1.59 7.50
CA GLY A 82 -25.16 -2.73 8.36
C GLY A 82 -23.96 -3.57 8.79
N PHE A 83 -22.73 -3.05 8.70
CA PHE A 83 -21.56 -3.70 9.31
C PHE A 83 -21.51 -3.40 10.81
N ALA A 84 -21.12 -4.40 11.59
CA ALA A 84 -20.70 -4.22 12.97
C ALA A 84 -19.26 -3.69 12.98
N VAL A 85 -19.03 -2.51 13.57
CA VAL A 85 -17.72 -1.86 13.55
C VAL A 85 -17.13 -1.75 14.95
N GLU A 86 -15.96 -2.35 15.15
CA GLU A 86 -15.09 -2.19 16.31
C GLU A 86 -14.07 -1.09 16.01
N GLU A 87 -14.05 -0.05 16.84
CA GLU A 87 -13.14 1.11 16.75
C GLU A 87 -12.01 1.04 17.78
N GLY A 88 -10.93 1.79 17.57
CA GLY A 88 -9.76 1.79 18.45
C GLY A 88 -8.96 0.49 18.39
N TYR A 89 -9.07 -0.27 17.29
CA TYR A 89 -8.48 -1.59 17.16
C TYR A 89 -6.96 -1.56 17.33
N ALA A 90 -6.43 -2.55 18.05
CA ALA A 90 -5.01 -2.66 18.38
C ALA A 90 -4.41 -1.44 19.12
N GLY A 91 -5.24 -0.62 19.78
CA GLY A 91 -4.83 0.59 20.49
C GLY A 91 -4.60 1.81 19.60
N MET A 92 -5.05 1.78 18.35
CA MET A 92 -4.96 2.90 17.41
C MET A 92 -6.31 3.60 17.30
N PRO A 93 -6.43 4.90 17.67
CA PRO A 93 -7.70 5.65 17.63
C PRO A 93 -8.33 5.69 16.24
N THR A 94 -7.53 5.65 15.17
CA THR A 94 -7.98 5.65 13.77
C THR A 94 -8.10 4.25 13.18
N GLY A 95 -7.75 3.20 13.95
CA GLY A 95 -7.89 1.79 13.57
C GLY A 95 -9.29 1.25 13.84
N TRP A 96 -9.85 0.49 12.92
CA TRP A 96 -11.16 -0.14 13.07
C TRP A 96 -11.27 -1.43 12.25
N VAL A 97 -12.24 -2.26 12.60
CA VAL A 97 -12.61 -3.45 11.84
C VAL A 97 -14.12 -3.49 11.70
N ALA A 98 -14.60 -3.57 10.46
CA ALA A 98 -16.02 -3.68 10.16
C ALA A 98 -16.34 -5.10 9.68
N THR A 99 -17.25 -5.79 10.34
CA THR A 99 -17.60 -7.19 10.05
C THR A 99 -19.08 -7.31 9.66
N TRP A 100 -19.34 -8.09 8.61
CA TRP A 100 -20.69 -8.43 8.17
C TRP A 100 -20.76 -9.89 7.73
N GLY A 101 -21.94 -10.51 7.93
CA GLY A 101 -22.20 -11.91 7.57
C GLY A 101 -21.81 -12.88 8.68
N ALA A 102 -21.89 -14.16 8.39
CA ALA A 102 -21.55 -15.24 9.32
C ALA A 102 -21.14 -16.51 8.57
N GLY A 103 -20.27 -17.29 9.20
CA GLY A 103 -19.76 -18.55 8.66
C GLY A 103 -18.54 -18.39 7.77
N LYS A 104 -18.20 -19.46 7.08
CA LYS A 104 -17.02 -19.57 6.20
C LYS A 104 -17.41 -19.48 4.73
N PRO A 105 -16.49 -18.99 3.87
CA PRO A 105 -15.16 -18.45 4.22
C PRO A 105 -15.24 -17.07 4.88
N VAL A 106 -14.24 -16.73 5.71
CA VAL A 106 -14.02 -15.39 6.22
C VAL A 106 -13.04 -14.66 5.29
N ILE A 107 -13.49 -13.61 4.64
CA ILE A 107 -12.72 -12.82 3.69
C ILE A 107 -12.41 -11.47 4.33
N ALA A 108 -11.13 -11.14 4.50
CA ALA A 108 -10.70 -9.81 4.90
C ALA A 108 -10.31 -8.99 3.67
N VAL A 109 -10.72 -7.72 3.65
CA VAL A 109 -10.39 -6.79 2.57
C VAL A 109 -9.91 -5.47 3.17
N GLY A 110 -8.77 -4.96 2.71
CA GLY A 110 -8.17 -3.76 3.26
C GLY A 110 -7.44 -2.91 2.24
N SER A 111 -7.18 -1.66 2.60
CA SER A 111 -6.34 -0.71 1.87
C SER A 111 -5.92 0.42 2.79
N ASP A 112 -4.83 1.10 2.45
CA ASP A 112 -4.29 2.23 3.18
C ASP A 112 -5.18 3.46 3.11
N ILE A 113 -5.01 4.37 4.08
CA ILE A 113 -5.89 5.54 4.23
C ILE A 113 -5.15 6.84 4.53
N ASP A 114 -3.85 6.80 4.77
CA ASP A 114 -3.05 7.97 5.11
C ASP A 114 -2.45 8.66 3.89
N GLY A 115 -1.99 9.86 4.09
CA GLY A 115 -1.28 10.68 3.11
C GLY A 115 0.13 11.03 3.57
N ILE A 116 0.85 11.77 2.74
CA ILE A 116 2.23 12.18 2.97
C ILE A 116 2.38 13.69 3.27
N PRO A 117 3.44 14.10 3.98
CA PRO A 117 3.72 15.51 4.21
C PRO A 117 3.96 16.28 2.91
N GLN A 118 3.59 17.59 2.89
CA GLN A 118 3.89 18.53 1.80
C GLN A 118 3.32 18.17 0.42
N ALA A 119 2.34 17.28 0.37
CA ALA A 119 1.72 16.80 -0.87
C ALA A 119 0.39 17.48 -1.21
N SER A 120 0.00 18.53 -0.48
CA SER A 120 -1.19 19.32 -0.83
C SER A 120 -1.10 19.81 -2.27
N GLN A 121 -2.11 19.44 -3.08
CA GLN A 121 -2.14 19.72 -4.51
C GLN A 121 -3.59 19.82 -4.99
N MET A 122 -3.87 20.75 -5.89
CA MET A 122 -5.14 20.82 -6.61
C MET A 122 -5.29 19.62 -7.54
N PRO A 123 -6.33 18.81 -7.38
CA PRO A 123 -6.63 17.75 -8.32
C PRO A 123 -7.10 18.33 -9.67
N GLY A 124 -6.85 17.62 -10.76
CA GLY A 124 -7.30 18.03 -12.08
C GLY A 124 -6.53 19.18 -12.74
N VAL A 125 -5.45 19.66 -12.12
CA VAL A 125 -4.59 20.74 -12.60
C VAL A 125 -3.20 20.21 -12.84
N ALA A 126 -2.78 20.09 -14.11
CA ALA A 126 -1.54 19.45 -14.53
C ALA A 126 -0.32 20.38 -14.35
N CYS A 127 -0.13 20.92 -13.15
CA CYS A 127 1.06 21.66 -12.74
C CYS A 127 1.06 21.84 -11.23
N ARG A 128 2.22 22.20 -10.65
CA ARG A 128 2.30 22.39 -9.21
C ARG A 128 1.44 23.58 -8.75
N GLN A 129 0.40 23.24 -8.01
CA GLN A 129 -0.51 24.21 -7.41
C GLN A 129 -1.05 23.66 -6.08
N PRO A 130 -0.35 23.88 -4.97
CA PRO A 130 -0.82 23.41 -3.67
C PRO A 130 -2.13 24.11 -3.30
N MET A 131 -3.07 23.37 -2.75
CA MET A 131 -4.28 23.95 -2.14
C MET A 131 -3.91 24.78 -0.92
N ILE A 132 -3.02 24.25 -0.09
CA ILE A 132 -2.46 24.91 1.09
C ILE A 132 -0.94 24.65 1.07
N PRO A 133 -0.11 25.70 0.92
CA PRO A 133 1.35 25.53 0.88
C PRO A 133 1.90 24.81 2.12
N GLY A 134 2.64 23.74 1.90
CA GLY A 134 3.27 22.94 2.94
C GLY A 134 2.35 21.93 3.65
N ALA A 135 1.04 21.94 3.38
CA ALA A 135 0.12 20.99 3.96
C ALA A 135 0.31 19.56 3.39
N PRO A 136 -0.12 18.53 4.13
CA PRO A 136 -0.13 17.16 3.65
C PRO A 136 -1.20 16.93 2.57
N GLY A 137 -1.14 15.76 1.93
CA GLY A 137 -2.12 15.32 0.94
C GLY A 137 -1.83 13.91 0.45
N HIS A 138 -2.70 13.39 -0.42
CA HIS A 138 -2.56 12.04 -0.98
C HIS A 138 -1.59 12.01 -2.17
N GLY A 139 -0.30 12.21 -1.89
CA GLY A 139 0.78 12.22 -2.88
C GLY A 139 1.33 10.85 -3.25
N GLU A 140 0.62 9.78 -2.91
CA GLU A 140 0.74 8.43 -3.44
C GLU A 140 -0.59 7.96 -4.01
N GLY A 141 -1.71 8.22 -3.31
CA GLY A 141 -3.06 7.93 -3.78
C GLY A 141 -3.85 6.94 -2.94
N HIS A 142 -3.50 6.75 -1.68
CA HIS A 142 -4.21 5.88 -0.72
C HIS A 142 -5.70 6.24 -0.55
N ASN A 143 -6.09 7.49 -0.85
CA ASN A 143 -7.50 7.89 -0.84
C ASN A 143 -8.41 7.03 -1.71
N SER A 144 -7.88 6.41 -2.77
CA SER A 144 -8.67 5.61 -3.70
C SER A 144 -8.87 4.15 -3.26
N GLY A 145 -8.04 3.64 -2.34
CA GLY A 145 -8.06 2.23 -1.95
C GLY A 145 -9.31 1.81 -1.21
N GLN A 146 -9.77 2.59 -0.24
CA GLN A 146 -11.00 2.29 0.47
C GLN A 146 -12.25 2.46 -0.43
N ALA A 147 -12.18 3.28 -1.48
CA ALA A 147 -13.24 3.33 -2.49
C ALA A 147 -13.36 1.99 -3.23
N VAL A 148 -12.24 1.35 -3.58
CA VAL A 148 -12.20 -0.02 -4.15
C VAL A 148 -12.79 -1.03 -3.18
N VAL A 149 -12.27 -1.06 -1.95
CA VAL A 149 -12.61 -2.06 -0.92
C VAL A 149 -14.07 -1.99 -0.51
N VAL A 150 -14.56 -0.79 -0.15
CA VAL A 150 -15.94 -0.59 0.31
C VAL A 150 -16.94 -0.89 -0.80
N THR A 151 -16.69 -0.40 -2.02
CA THR A 151 -17.57 -0.67 -3.17
C THR A 151 -17.68 -2.17 -3.46
N ALA A 152 -16.55 -2.89 -3.46
CA ALA A 152 -16.53 -4.34 -3.67
C ALA A 152 -17.26 -5.08 -2.54
N ALA A 153 -16.97 -4.73 -1.28
CA ALA A 153 -17.61 -5.35 -0.11
C ALA A 153 -19.12 -5.18 -0.12
N LEU A 154 -19.63 -3.99 -0.44
CA LEU A 154 -21.07 -3.72 -0.51
C LEU A 154 -21.75 -4.45 -1.67
N ALA A 155 -21.10 -4.54 -2.83
CA ALA A 155 -21.63 -5.30 -3.96
C ALA A 155 -21.69 -6.80 -3.66
N VAL A 156 -20.63 -7.36 -3.06
CA VAL A 156 -20.60 -8.76 -2.65
C VAL A 156 -21.60 -9.04 -1.54
N LYS A 157 -21.70 -8.17 -0.52
CA LYS A 157 -22.72 -8.27 0.53
C LYS A 157 -24.12 -8.42 -0.06
N ARG A 158 -24.52 -7.51 -0.96
CA ARG A 158 -25.83 -7.54 -1.61
C ARG A 158 -26.06 -8.82 -2.40
N LEU A 159 -25.03 -9.31 -3.09
CA LEU A 159 -25.10 -10.58 -3.79
C LEU A 159 -25.31 -11.75 -2.82
N MET A 160 -24.54 -11.80 -1.71
CA MET A 160 -24.66 -12.82 -0.67
C MET A 160 -26.06 -12.86 -0.05
N GLU A 161 -26.64 -11.70 0.24
CA GLU A 161 -28.02 -11.57 0.76
C GLU A 161 -29.04 -12.14 -0.23
N ARG A 162 -28.93 -11.77 -1.52
CA ARG A 162 -29.84 -12.22 -2.57
C ARG A 162 -29.74 -13.71 -2.84
N GLU A 163 -28.53 -14.23 -2.95
CA GLU A 163 -28.26 -15.64 -3.29
C GLU A 163 -28.16 -16.55 -2.06
N LYS A 164 -28.31 -15.98 -0.85
CA LYS A 164 -28.19 -16.69 0.45
C LYS A 164 -26.86 -17.44 0.60
N LEU A 165 -25.76 -16.79 0.17
CA LEU A 165 -24.43 -17.35 0.31
C LEU A 165 -23.93 -17.17 1.75
N SER A 166 -23.37 -18.23 2.33
CA SER A 166 -22.68 -18.16 3.62
C SER A 166 -21.30 -17.55 3.45
N GLY A 167 -20.83 -16.85 4.47
CA GLY A 167 -19.51 -16.26 4.53
C GLY A 167 -19.48 -15.00 5.39
N THR A 168 -18.29 -14.55 5.73
CA THR A 168 -18.06 -13.34 6.51
C THR A 168 -17.15 -12.41 5.74
N ILE A 169 -17.49 -11.11 5.70
CA ILE A 169 -16.67 -10.04 5.13
C ILE A 169 -16.15 -9.18 6.27
N LYS A 170 -14.82 -8.99 6.33
CA LYS A 170 -14.15 -8.04 7.21
C LYS A 170 -13.52 -6.94 6.38
N VAL A 171 -13.86 -5.69 6.66
CA VAL A 171 -13.23 -4.49 6.06
C VAL A 171 -12.33 -3.84 7.11
N TRP A 172 -11.13 -3.46 6.72
CA TRP A 172 -10.17 -2.86 7.64
C TRP A 172 -9.30 -1.79 6.94
N PRO A 173 -8.84 -0.74 7.67
CA PRO A 173 -7.97 0.30 7.13
C PRO A 173 -6.49 -0.06 7.31
N GLY A 174 -5.64 0.27 6.35
CA GLY A 174 -4.21 0.40 6.56
C GLY A 174 -3.92 1.77 7.16
N VAL A 175 -3.86 1.85 8.49
CA VAL A 175 -3.54 3.07 9.24
C VAL A 175 -2.04 3.30 9.21
N ALA A 176 -1.60 4.54 9.02
CA ALA A 176 -0.20 4.94 9.10
C ALA A 176 0.76 4.04 8.28
N GLU A 177 0.36 3.70 7.05
CA GLU A 177 1.17 2.86 6.15
C GLU A 177 2.50 3.53 5.84
N GLU A 178 2.51 4.84 5.59
CA GLU A 178 3.69 5.64 5.31
C GLU A 178 4.75 5.63 6.44
N GLN A 179 4.34 5.23 7.63
CA GLN A 179 5.24 4.95 8.76
C GLN A 179 5.46 3.46 8.99
N LEU A 180 4.81 2.58 8.19
CA LEU A 180 4.74 1.12 8.39
C LEU A 180 4.23 0.78 9.79
N GLY A 181 3.19 1.49 10.22
CA GLY A 181 2.85 1.68 11.62
C GLY A 181 1.73 0.80 12.16
N ALA A 182 0.95 0.10 11.31
CA ALA A 182 -0.29 -0.52 11.79
C ALA A 182 -0.40 -2.03 11.56
N LYS A 183 -0.08 -2.57 10.39
CA LYS A 183 -0.47 -3.93 10.00
C LYS A 183 0.20 -5.00 10.87
N ALA A 184 1.45 -4.77 11.33
CA ALA A 184 2.11 -5.64 12.30
C ALA A 184 1.38 -5.67 13.65
N PHE A 185 0.84 -4.53 14.11
CA PHE A 185 0.04 -4.45 15.34
C PHE A 185 -1.33 -5.10 15.16
N PHE A 186 -1.99 -4.93 14.02
CA PHE A 186 -3.25 -5.63 13.69
C PHE A 186 -3.06 -7.14 13.69
N THR A 187 -1.97 -7.62 13.08
CA THR A 187 -1.62 -9.04 13.06
C THR A 187 -1.40 -9.58 14.49
N ARG A 188 -0.63 -8.84 15.30
CA ARG A 188 -0.39 -9.19 16.72
C ARG A 188 -1.67 -9.19 17.55
N ALA A 189 -2.58 -8.26 17.31
CA ALA A 189 -3.88 -8.18 17.98
C ALA A 189 -4.84 -9.32 17.56
N GLY A 190 -4.55 -10.01 16.47
CA GLY A 190 -5.28 -11.19 16.03
C GLY A 190 -6.40 -10.94 15.04
N LEU A 191 -6.41 -9.81 14.32
CA LEU A 191 -7.41 -9.50 13.30
C LEU A 191 -7.58 -10.65 12.28
N PHE A 192 -6.48 -11.30 11.92
CA PHE A 192 -6.44 -12.28 10.84
C PHE A 192 -6.54 -13.75 11.32
N LYS A 193 -6.70 -14.03 12.63
CA LYS A 193 -6.68 -15.39 13.17
C LYS A 193 -7.78 -16.31 12.63
N ASP A 194 -8.96 -15.77 12.35
CA ASP A 194 -10.13 -16.49 11.83
C ASP A 194 -10.35 -16.29 10.32
N VAL A 195 -9.50 -15.50 9.66
CA VAL A 195 -9.57 -15.16 8.24
C VAL A 195 -9.08 -16.35 7.38
N ASP A 196 -9.81 -16.65 6.32
CA ASP A 196 -9.43 -17.68 5.36
C ASP A 196 -8.59 -17.11 4.21
N ILE A 197 -8.96 -15.93 3.68
CA ILE A 197 -8.25 -15.22 2.62
C ILE A 197 -8.26 -13.71 2.94
N SER A 198 -7.12 -13.07 2.77
CA SER A 198 -6.99 -11.61 2.85
C SER A 198 -6.69 -11.01 1.48
N PHE A 199 -7.45 -9.99 1.11
CA PHE A 199 -7.19 -9.14 -0.04
C PHE A 199 -6.71 -7.77 0.42
N PHE A 200 -5.69 -7.29 -0.23
CA PHE A 200 -5.19 -5.93 -0.04
C PHE A 200 -5.17 -5.20 -1.38
N THR A 201 -5.52 -3.92 -1.39
CA THR A 201 -5.55 -3.13 -2.62
C THR A 201 -4.62 -1.94 -2.51
N HIS A 202 -3.88 -1.66 -3.58
CA HIS A 202 -2.99 -0.51 -3.65
C HIS A 202 -3.12 0.19 -5.00
N VAL A 203 -3.11 1.52 -4.97
CA VAL A 203 -3.13 2.36 -6.16
C VAL A 203 -1.88 2.14 -7.01
N TYR A 204 -2.04 2.13 -8.32
CA TYR A 204 -0.93 2.05 -9.26
C TYR A 204 -1.35 2.63 -10.63
N ASP A 205 -0.42 2.63 -11.58
CA ASP A 205 -0.69 2.93 -12.99
C ASP A 205 -1.00 1.67 -13.81
N LYS A 206 -0.76 0.48 -13.25
CA LYS A 206 -0.99 -0.83 -13.86
C LYS A 206 -2.20 -1.53 -13.24
N PHE A 207 -2.81 -2.44 -14.00
CA PHE A 207 -3.83 -3.33 -13.49
C PHE A 207 -3.26 -4.75 -13.40
N SER A 208 -2.88 -5.16 -12.18
CA SER A 208 -2.09 -6.37 -11.96
C SER A 208 -2.23 -6.93 -10.55
N THR A 209 -1.69 -8.13 -10.36
CA THR A 209 -1.51 -8.78 -9.06
C THR A 209 -0.20 -9.58 -9.05
N PRO A 210 0.65 -9.46 -8.05
CA PRO A 210 1.84 -10.29 -7.90
C PRO A 210 1.52 -11.60 -7.17
N TRP A 211 2.43 -12.57 -7.27
CA TRP A 211 2.47 -13.75 -6.42
C TRP A 211 3.88 -14.04 -5.93
N GLY A 212 4.04 -14.87 -4.89
CA GLY A 212 5.34 -15.15 -4.30
C GLY A 212 5.96 -13.92 -3.64
N ALA A 213 7.28 -13.83 -3.64
CA ALA A 213 8.03 -12.68 -3.14
C ALA A 213 8.31 -11.70 -4.29
N PRO A 214 7.54 -10.60 -4.43
CA PRO A 214 7.71 -9.67 -5.54
C PRO A 214 9.00 -8.86 -5.43
N ASN A 215 9.46 -8.30 -6.57
CA ASN A 215 10.70 -7.52 -6.61
C ASN A 215 10.55 -6.12 -6.01
N GLU A 216 9.33 -5.61 -5.94
CA GLU A 216 9.01 -4.24 -5.56
C GLU A 216 9.21 -3.96 -4.07
N TYR A 217 9.34 -4.99 -3.23
CA TYR A 217 9.32 -4.84 -1.78
C TYR A 217 10.59 -5.30 -1.07
N ARG A 218 10.96 -4.54 -0.03
CA ARG A 218 11.84 -4.93 1.07
C ARG A 218 11.05 -5.00 2.35
N GLY A 219 11.51 -5.81 3.30
CA GLY A 219 11.07 -5.64 4.67
C GLY A 219 11.80 -4.48 5.35
N LEU A 220 11.29 -4.08 6.51
CA LEU A 220 11.78 -2.91 7.23
C LEU A 220 11.53 -3.03 8.73
N VAL A 221 12.44 -2.44 9.52
CA VAL A 221 12.16 -2.02 10.89
C VAL A 221 12.38 -0.51 11.01
N SER A 222 11.40 0.16 11.64
CA SER A 222 11.36 1.59 11.90
C SER A 222 11.69 1.84 13.36
N VAL A 223 12.82 2.50 13.65
CA VAL A 223 13.39 2.56 14.99
C VAL A 223 13.75 3.99 15.38
N LEU A 224 13.30 4.43 16.55
CA LEU A 224 13.69 5.69 17.18
C LEU A 224 14.71 5.41 18.28
N TYR A 225 15.90 5.99 18.13
CA TYR A 225 16.96 6.00 19.13
C TYR A 225 16.94 7.32 19.89
N SER A 226 16.92 7.27 21.22
CA SER A 226 16.87 8.45 22.08
C SER A 226 18.03 8.47 23.07
N PHE A 227 18.67 9.62 23.15
CA PHE A 227 19.83 9.84 24.00
C PHE A 227 19.53 10.95 25.03
N PRO A 228 19.66 10.69 26.34
CA PRO A 228 19.72 11.74 27.35
C PRO A 228 21.15 12.25 27.49
N GLY A 229 21.27 13.55 27.64
CA GLY A 229 22.50 14.26 27.94
C GLY A 229 22.46 14.92 29.32
N ILE A 230 23.39 15.86 29.52
CA ILE A 230 23.47 16.72 30.72
C ILE A 230 23.59 18.15 30.20
N SER A 231 22.64 19.00 30.57
CA SER A 231 22.66 20.41 30.17
C SER A 231 23.76 21.19 30.95
N ALA A 232 24.37 22.16 30.28
CA ALA A 232 25.31 23.10 30.83
C ALA A 232 25.37 24.35 29.98
N HIS A 233 25.95 25.43 30.51
CA HIS A 233 26.25 26.62 29.71
C HIS A 233 27.36 26.29 28.71
N ALA A 234 27.04 26.30 27.40
CA ALA A 234 27.94 25.80 26.35
C ALA A 234 29.27 26.56 26.24
N ALA A 235 29.32 27.84 26.62
CA ALA A 235 30.55 28.66 26.65
C ALA A 235 31.19 28.75 28.04
N GLY A 236 30.36 28.84 29.10
CA GLY A 236 30.85 29.10 30.45
C GLY A 236 31.35 27.87 31.20
N ALA A 237 30.73 26.70 31.01
CA ALA A 237 31.07 25.49 31.70
C ALA A 237 30.76 24.22 30.89
N PRO A 238 31.18 24.08 29.59
CA PRO A 238 30.83 22.95 28.73
C PRO A 238 31.26 21.59 29.30
N TRP A 239 32.36 21.54 30.09
CA TRP A 239 32.86 20.32 30.71
C TRP A 239 31.89 19.68 31.73
N ARG A 240 30.89 20.43 32.20
CA ARG A 240 29.82 19.92 33.08
C ARG A 240 28.67 19.28 32.31
N GLY A 241 28.59 19.53 31.00
CA GLY A 241 27.57 19.00 30.10
C GLY A 241 27.96 17.68 29.46
N ARG A 242 26.96 17.03 28.89
CA ARG A 242 27.10 15.91 27.95
C ARG A 242 26.04 16.12 26.86
N SER A 243 26.48 16.40 25.64
CA SER A 243 25.57 16.69 24.55
C SER A 243 24.90 15.42 24.02
N ALA A 244 23.59 15.37 24.13
CA ALA A 244 22.79 14.31 23.51
C ALA A 244 22.86 14.38 21.99
N LEU A 245 22.95 15.58 21.40
CA LEU A 245 23.08 15.77 19.96
C LEU A 245 24.38 15.17 19.42
N ASP A 246 25.51 15.29 20.16
CA ASP A 246 26.78 14.68 19.75
C ASP A 246 26.65 13.16 19.60
N ALA A 247 25.85 12.51 20.47
CA ALA A 247 25.58 11.09 20.36
C ALA A 247 24.79 10.76 19.10
N VAL A 248 23.78 11.54 18.73
CA VAL A 248 23.02 11.39 17.49
C VAL A 248 23.93 11.58 16.27
N GLU A 249 24.78 12.63 16.26
CA GLU A 249 25.71 12.90 15.16
C GLU A 249 26.74 11.78 15.02
N LEU A 250 27.35 11.31 16.11
CA LEU A 250 28.30 10.20 16.06
C LEU A 250 27.64 8.87 15.65
N MET A 251 26.39 8.63 16.06
CA MET A 251 25.63 7.49 15.55
C MET A 251 25.44 7.58 14.04
N ASN A 252 25.07 8.75 13.50
CA ASN A 252 24.85 8.96 12.08
C ASN A 252 26.17 8.83 11.28
N VAL A 253 27.26 9.39 11.80
CA VAL A 253 28.60 9.25 11.17
C VAL A 253 29.06 7.80 11.21
N GLY A 254 28.98 7.13 12.35
CA GLY A 254 29.34 5.73 12.51
C GLY A 254 28.53 4.80 11.60
N TRP A 255 27.21 5.07 11.46
CA TRP A 255 26.36 4.36 10.54
C TRP A 255 26.81 4.55 9.08
N ASN A 256 27.13 5.79 8.66
CA ASN A 256 27.57 6.08 7.31
C ASN A 256 28.90 5.38 6.96
N TYR A 257 29.85 5.31 7.89
CA TYR A 257 31.06 4.49 7.72
C TYR A 257 30.76 2.98 7.68
N ARG A 258 29.76 2.53 8.45
CA ARG A 258 29.36 1.12 8.45
C ARG A 258 28.73 0.69 7.12
N ARG A 259 28.11 1.60 6.37
CA ARG A 259 27.48 1.32 5.05
C ARG A 259 28.43 0.66 4.06
N GLU A 260 29.71 0.98 4.09
CA GLU A 260 30.74 0.38 3.22
C GLU A 260 30.79 -1.16 3.33
N HIS A 261 30.42 -1.68 4.50
CA HIS A 261 30.51 -3.12 4.82
C HIS A 261 29.12 -3.79 4.91
N LEU A 262 28.08 -3.17 4.37
CA LEU A 262 26.75 -3.74 4.29
C LEU A 262 26.49 -4.33 2.90
N ARG A 263 25.47 -5.20 2.79
CA ARG A 263 25.05 -5.78 1.51
C ARG A 263 24.56 -4.68 0.56
N LEU A 264 24.67 -4.92 -0.76
CA LEU A 264 24.26 -3.95 -1.78
C LEU A 264 22.74 -3.70 -1.79
N GLU A 265 21.96 -4.69 -1.35
CA GLU A 265 20.50 -4.65 -1.31
C GLU A 265 19.96 -3.85 -0.14
N HIS A 266 20.75 -3.62 0.93
CA HIS A 266 20.29 -2.85 2.08
C HIS A 266 19.91 -1.43 1.67
N ARG A 267 18.91 -0.85 2.35
CA ARG A 267 18.60 0.58 2.31
C ARG A 267 18.37 1.08 3.73
N SER A 268 18.91 2.25 4.02
CA SER A 268 18.68 2.90 5.31
C SER A 268 18.62 4.40 5.14
N HIS A 269 17.73 5.01 5.90
CA HIS A 269 17.47 6.45 5.91
C HIS A 269 17.27 6.88 7.35
N TYR A 270 17.54 8.15 7.66
CA TYR A 270 17.26 8.69 8.98
C TYR A 270 16.88 10.16 8.93
N VAL A 271 16.19 10.58 9.98
CA VAL A 271 15.93 11.99 10.29
C VAL A 271 16.20 12.25 11.76
N ILE A 272 16.81 13.38 12.10
CA ILE A 272 16.95 13.84 13.48
C ILE A 272 15.58 14.40 13.90
N ARG A 273 15.02 13.84 14.99
CA ARG A 273 13.69 14.22 15.51
C ARG A 273 13.77 15.29 16.58
N ASP A 274 14.84 15.27 17.36
CA ASP A 274 15.15 16.22 18.40
C ASP A 274 16.67 16.44 18.41
N GLY A 275 17.12 17.68 18.45
CA GLY A 275 18.52 18.08 18.42
C GLY A 275 18.87 19.18 19.43
N GLY A 276 17.94 19.54 20.33
CA GLY A 276 18.09 20.64 21.28
C GLY A 276 17.46 21.94 20.80
N ASP A 277 17.48 22.99 21.65
CA ASP A 277 16.70 24.21 21.45
C ASP A 277 17.54 25.38 20.95
N GLN A 278 18.72 25.65 21.58
CA GLN A 278 19.55 26.79 21.22
C GLN A 278 21.05 26.55 21.49
N PRO A 279 21.98 27.18 20.72
CA PRO A 279 23.39 26.81 20.73
C PRO A 279 24.16 27.07 22.03
N ASN A 280 23.70 27.96 22.89
CA ASN A 280 24.35 28.30 24.15
C ASN A 280 23.98 27.36 25.33
N VAL A 281 23.12 26.37 25.07
CA VAL A 281 22.73 25.34 26.02
C VAL A 281 23.13 23.97 25.47
N VAL A 282 23.94 23.21 26.20
CA VAL A 282 24.29 21.83 25.84
C VAL A 282 23.01 20.99 25.79
N PRO A 283 22.67 20.34 24.66
CA PRO A 283 21.44 19.58 24.51
C PRO A 283 21.31 18.44 25.53
N SER A 284 20.26 18.46 26.32
CA SER A 284 19.96 17.43 27.33
C SER A 284 19.16 16.26 26.80
N THR A 285 18.56 16.41 25.61
CA THR A 285 17.87 15.35 24.87
C THR A 285 18.20 15.44 23.39
N ALA A 286 18.28 14.30 22.71
CA ALA A 286 18.29 14.22 21.28
C ALA A 286 17.78 12.85 20.83
N SER A 287 17.23 12.80 19.62
CA SER A 287 16.74 11.55 19.05
C SER A 287 16.85 11.51 17.54
N VAL A 288 17.04 10.31 16.99
CA VAL A 288 17.14 10.04 15.58
C VAL A 288 16.27 8.85 15.21
N TRP A 289 15.53 8.99 14.11
CA TRP A 289 14.62 7.97 13.60
C TRP A 289 15.21 7.34 12.33
N TYR A 290 15.39 6.01 12.36
CA TYR A 290 15.94 5.21 11.28
C TYR A 290 14.90 4.31 10.64
N PHE A 291 14.97 4.16 9.31
CA PHE A 291 14.42 3.06 8.53
C PHE A 291 15.55 2.13 8.13
N LEU A 292 15.46 0.86 8.48
CA LEU A 292 16.47 -0.17 8.18
C LEU A 292 15.80 -1.26 7.33
N ARG A 293 16.20 -1.38 6.07
CA ARG A 293 15.53 -2.21 5.04
C ARG A 293 16.46 -3.27 4.49
N GLU A 294 15.95 -4.51 4.32
CA GLU A 294 16.60 -5.62 3.64
C GLU A 294 15.58 -6.54 2.94
N LEU A 295 16.07 -7.53 2.16
CA LEU A 295 15.23 -8.42 1.36
C LEU A 295 14.55 -9.53 2.16
N ASP A 296 15.07 -9.90 3.32
CA ASP A 296 14.53 -10.95 4.18
C ASP A 296 14.65 -10.63 5.68
N ALA A 297 13.82 -11.27 6.48
CA ALA A 297 13.70 -11.00 7.90
C ALA A 297 15.00 -11.27 8.70
N PRO A 298 15.77 -12.36 8.48
CA PRO A 298 17.06 -12.55 9.14
C PRO A 298 18.03 -11.40 8.89
N LYS A 299 18.15 -10.93 7.64
CA LYS A 299 19.04 -9.82 7.30
C LYS A 299 18.60 -8.49 7.91
N ILE A 300 17.28 -8.27 8.06
CA ILE A 300 16.74 -7.08 8.76
C ILE A 300 17.14 -7.12 10.24
N ARG A 301 17.04 -8.29 10.91
CA ARG A 301 17.48 -8.46 12.29
C ARG A 301 18.98 -8.21 12.47
N ASP A 302 19.82 -8.72 11.57
CA ASP A 302 21.26 -8.47 11.55
C ASP A 302 21.54 -6.96 11.40
N LEU A 303 20.87 -6.31 10.45
CA LEU A 303 21.04 -4.89 10.18
C LEU A 303 20.62 -4.03 11.40
N TRP A 304 19.53 -4.40 12.07
CA TRP A 304 19.07 -3.74 13.28
C TRP A 304 20.05 -3.92 14.45
N ALA A 305 20.57 -5.12 14.66
CA ALA A 305 21.59 -5.39 15.70
C ALA A 305 22.87 -4.57 15.46
N ILE A 306 23.26 -4.35 14.19
CA ILE A 306 24.37 -3.45 13.86
C ILE A 306 24.03 -2.01 14.24
N ALA A 307 22.82 -1.54 13.95
CA ALA A 307 22.39 -0.18 14.30
C ALA A 307 22.38 0.04 15.82
N ASP A 308 21.88 -0.94 16.59
CA ASP A 308 21.91 -0.90 18.06
C ASP A 308 23.35 -0.82 18.61
N SER A 309 24.29 -1.55 18.00
CA SER A 309 25.71 -1.50 18.37
C SER A 309 26.34 -0.14 18.06
N VAL A 310 26.00 0.48 16.94
CA VAL A 310 26.47 1.82 16.56
C VAL A 310 25.91 2.87 17.54
N ALA A 311 24.63 2.77 17.90
CA ALA A 311 24.00 3.65 18.88
C ALA A 311 24.65 3.56 20.25
N ALA A 312 24.92 2.34 20.72
CA ALA A 312 25.61 2.10 22.01
C ALA A 312 27.04 2.66 21.99
N GLY A 313 27.78 2.49 20.87
CA GLY A 313 29.12 3.07 20.67
C GLY A 313 29.11 4.60 20.71
N ALA A 314 28.13 5.23 20.05
CA ALA A 314 27.98 6.68 20.07
C ALA A 314 27.70 7.23 21.48
N ALA A 315 26.84 6.57 22.23
CA ALA A 315 26.57 6.92 23.62
C ALA A 315 27.85 6.82 24.50
N LEU A 316 28.64 5.76 24.32
CA LEU A 316 29.90 5.57 25.04
C LEU A 316 30.91 6.67 24.71
N MET A 317 31.10 7.00 23.42
CA MET A 317 32.06 8.02 22.98
C MET A 317 31.73 9.42 23.51
N THR A 318 30.45 9.75 23.69
CA THR A 318 30.01 11.08 24.16
C THR A 318 29.80 11.16 25.68
N GLY A 319 29.96 10.05 26.41
CA GLY A 319 29.65 9.95 27.82
C GLY A 319 28.17 10.18 28.15
N THR A 320 27.29 9.94 27.16
CA THR A 320 25.85 9.94 27.33
C THR A 320 25.32 8.54 27.58
N LYS A 321 24.02 8.33 27.46
CA LYS A 321 23.39 7.00 27.56
C LYS A 321 22.47 6.80 26.35
N LEU A 322 22.33 5.57 25.91
CA LEU A 322 21.22 5.15 25.05
C LEU A 322 20.03 4.86 25.96
N ALA A 323 19.04 5.77 26.02
CA ALA A 323 17.92 5.66 26.94
C ALA A 323 16.84 4.72 26.45
N SER A 324 16.52 4.81 25.16
CA SER A 324 15.49 3.96 24.57
C SER A 324 15.77 3.66 23.10
N VAL A 325 15.34 2.47 22.72
CA VAL A 325 15.23 2.01 21.34
C VAL A 325 13.77 1.65 21.16
N ARG A 326 12.99 2.50 20.49
CA ARG A 326 11.55 2.30 20.28
C ARG A 326 11.28 1.87 18.86
N VAL A 327 10.58 0.77 18.67
CA VAL A 327 10.05 0.37 17.34
C VAL A 327 8.79 1.17 17.07
N LEU A 328 8.81 1.97 16.02
CA LEU A 328 7.67 2.80 15.59
C LEU A 328 6.79 2.09 14.58
N GLY A 329 7.38 1.16 13.83
CA GLY A 329 6.70 0.37 12.81
C GLY A 329 7.57 -0.78 12.32
N ALA A 330 6.96 -1.70 11.61
CA ALA A 330 7.63 -2.88 11.10
C ALA A 330 6.92 -3.41 9.86
N ALA A 331 7.67 -3.96 8.93
CA ALA A 331 7.17 -4.64 7.75
C ALA A 331 8.02 -5.86 7.42
N TRP A 332 7.44 -7.05 7.43
CA TRP A 332 8.07 -8.21 6.83
C TRP A 332 8.07 -8.07 5.31
N PRO A 333 9.07 -8.64 4.59
CA PRO A 333 9.01 -8.73 3.13
C PRO A 333 7.77 -9.56 2.74
N PRO A 334 6.85 -9.05 1.89
CA PRO A 334 5.62 -9.75 1.59
C PRO A 334 5.85 -11.02 0.76
N HIS A 335 4.94 -11.97 0.90
CA HIS A 335 4.85 -13.16 0.08
C HIS A 335 3.39 -13.43 -0.26
N PHE A 336 2.98 -13.23 -1.52
CA PHE A 336 1.60 -13.33 -1.93
C PHE A 336 1.20 -14.73 -2.41
N ASN A 337 -0.05 -15.09 -2.14
CA ASN A 337 -0.61 -16.42 -2.39
C ASN A 337 -0.88 -16.65 -3.87
N LYS A 338 -0.22 -17.64 -4.49
CA LYS A 338 -0.31 -17.89 -5.92
C LYS A 338 -1.71 -18.31 -6.40
N PRO A 339 -2.40 -19.33 -5.81
CA PRO A 339 -3.73 -19.73 -6.26
C PRO A 339 -4.74 -18.58 -6.28
N VAL A 340 -4.75 -17.73 -5.27
CA VAL A 340 -5.66 -16.57 -5.21
C VAL A 340 -5.24 -15.49 -6.20
N ALA A 341 -3.93 -15.26 -6.40
CA ALA A 341 -3.42 -14.31 -7.41
C ALA A 341 -3.79 -14.75 -8.83
N GLU A 342 -3.76 -16.04 -9.14
CA GLU A 342 -4.19 -16.56 -10.44
C GLU A 342 -5.69 -16.30 -10.68
N ALA A 343 -6.54 -16.50 -9.67
CA ALA A 343 -7.97 -16.19 -9.74
C ALA A 343 -8.21 -14.67 -9.91
N LEU A 344 -7.47 -13.83 -9.18
CA LEU A 344 -7.55 -12.38 -9.29
C LEU A 344 -7.09 -11.90 -10.67
N ALA A 345 -5.99 -12.44 -11.20
CA ALA A 345 -5.48 -12.10 -12.53
C ALA A 345 -6.51 -12.46 -13.62
N ALA A 346 -7.19 -13.60 -13.52
CA ALA A 346 -8.26 -13.95 -14.44
C ALA A 346 -9.42 -12.94 -14.40
N ASN A 347 -9.78 -12.44 -13.23
CA ASN A 347 -10.81 -11.40 -13.08
C ASN A 347 -10.32 -10.02 -13.54
N ILE A 348 -9.04 -9.67 -13.35
CA ILE A 348 -8.42 -8.47 -13.93
C ILE A 348 -8.54 -8.51 -15.47
N GLN A 349 -8.21 -9.63 -16.11
CA GLN A 349 -8.35 -9.79 -17.55
C GLN A 349 -9.81 -9.71 -18.02
N ARG A 350 -10.75 -10.25 -17.24
CA ARG A 350 -12.20 -10.16 -17.49
C ARG A 350 -12.70 -8.72 -17.45
N VAL A 351 -12.27 -7.94 -16.48
CA VAL A 351 -12.66 -6.52 -16.31
C VAL A 351 -12.02 -5.66 -17.38
N GLY A 352 -10.73 -5.87 -17.67
CA GLY A 352 -9.94 -5.06 -18.59
C GLY A 352 -9.62 -3.66 -18.04
N MET A 353 -8.81 -2.93 -18.78
CA MET A 353 -8.51 -1.54 -18.43
C MET A 353 -9.75 -0.64 -18.56
N PRO A 354 -9.85 0.42 -17.76
CA PRO A 354 -10.90 1.43 -17.92
C PRO A 354 -10.92 2.05 -19.33
N LYS A 355 -12.09 2.47 -19.77
CA LYS A 355 -12.22 3.25 -21.00
C LYS A 355 -11.87 4.71 -20.73
N TRP A 356 -10.67 5.09 -21.08
CA TRP A 356 -10.18 6.45 -20.95
C TRP A 356 -10.82 7.38 -21.98
N SER A 357 -11.24 8.56 -21.55
CA SER A 357 -11.72 9.62 -22.45
C SER A 357 -10.53 10.35 -23.10
N ALA A 358 -10.81 11.15 -24.11
CA ALA A 358 -9.80 12.03 -24.72
C ALA A 358 -9.22 13.02 -23.69
N ASP A 359 -10.05 13.48 -22.74
CA ASP A 359 -9.64 14.38 -21.68
C ASP A 359 -8.72 13.69 -20.67
N ASP A 360 -8.99 12.42 -20.30
CA ASP A 360 -8.10 11.65 -19.44
C ASP A 360 -6.72 11.47 -20.07
N ILE A 361 -6.67 11.12 -21.35
CA ILE A 361 -5.42 10.95 -22.09
C ILE A 361 -4.67 12.29 -22.21
N ARG A 362 -5.38 13.38 -22.52
CA ARG A 362 -4.80 14.72 -22.59
C ARG A 362 -4.20 15.14 -21.24
N PHE A 363 -4.93 14.87 -20.16
CA PHE A 363 -4.49 15.18 -18.80
C PHE A 363 -3.24 14.40 -18.40
N ALA A 364 -3.23 13.09 -18.65
CA ALA A 364 -2.08 12.24 -18.36
C ALA A 364 -0.83 12.70 -19.12
N LYS A 365 -0.96 13.03 -20.41
CA LYS A 365 0.14 13.57 -21.23
C LYS A 365 0.66 14.91 -20.68
N ALA A 366 -0.24 15.81 -20.25
CA ALA A 366 0.15 17.07 -19.66
C ALA A 366 0.93 16.89 -18.34
N ILE A 367 0.54 15.95 -17.48
CA ILE A 367 1.29 15.59 -16.27
C ILE A 367 2.68 15.03 -16.65
N GLN A 368 2.76 14.13 -17.63
CA GLN A 368 4.01 13.57 -18.11
C GLN A 368 4.93 14.65 -18.68
N HIS A 369 4.37 15.61 -19.41
CA HIS A 369 5.10 16.78 -19.93
C HIS A 369 5.71 17.62 -18.80
N GLU A 370 4.93 17.95 -17.76
CA GLU A 370 5.40 18.72 -16.58
C GLU A 370 6.56 18.03 -15.86
N MET A 371 6.62 16.69 -15.93
CA MET A 371 7.70 15.90 -15.34
C MET A 371 8.90 15.71 -16.27
N GLY A 372 8.86 16.23 -17.51
CA GLY A 372 9.88 15.95 -18.52
C GLY A 372 9.95 14.48 -18.92
N ARG A 373 8.82 13.78 -18.89
CA ARG A 373 8.69 12.36 -19.25
C ARG A 373 8.08 12.22 -20.65
N PRO A 374 8.27 11.05 -21.32
CA PRO A 374 7.56 10.77 -22.58
C PRO A 374 6.03 10.83 -22.39
N GLU A 375 5.33 11.55 -23.25
CA GLU A 375 3.89 11.78 -23.22
C GLU A 375 3.11 10.59 -23.78
N GLN A 376 3.25 9.42 -23.18
CA GLN A 376 2.59 8.18 -23.61
C GLN A 376 1.10 8.10 -23.23
N GLY A 377 0.64 8.91 -22.27
CA GLY A 377 -0.73 8.89 -21.76
C GLY A 377 -0.97 7.76 -20.77
N LEU A 378 -2.16 7.14 -20.81
CA LEU A 378 -2.59 6.06 -19.93
C LEU A 378 -2.48 4.70 -20.62
N ASP A 379 -2.17 3.66 -19.84
CA ASP A 379 -2.13 2.29 -20.33
C ASP A 379 -3.53 1.79 -20.75
N THR A 380 -3.57 0.97 -21.79
CA THR A 380 -4.80 0.37 -22.34
C THR A 380 -4.85 -1.16 -22.18
N LEU A 381 -3.76 -1.77 -21.74
CA LEU A 381 -3.64 -3.21 -21.55
C LEU A 381 -3.37 -3.53 -20.06
N THR A 382 -4.02 -4.57 -19.58
CA THR A 382 -3.76 -5.10 -18.24
C THR A 382 -2.42 -5.84 -18.22
N LEU A 383 -1.68 -5.70 -17.12
CA LEU A 383 -0.48 -6.53 -16.88
C LEU A 383 -0.87 -7.93 -16.36
N GLY A 384 -1.98 -8.03 -15.62
CA GLY A 384 -2.47 -9.30 -15.08
C GLY A 384 -1.58 -9.89 -13.98
N LEU A 385 -1.16 -11.15 -14.14
CA LEU A 385 -0.36 -11.86 -13.14
C LEU A 385 1.13 -11.53 -13.28
N ALA A 386 1.71 -10.90 -12.26
CA ALA A 386 3.14 -10.61 -12.19
C ALA A 386 3.87 -11.75 -11.43
N ALA A 387 4.78 -12.44 -12.15
CA ALA A 387 5.59 -13.49 -11.55
C ALA A 387 6.74 -12.90 -10.71
N PRO A 388 7.13 -13.56 -9.60
CA PRO A 388 8.29 -13.15 -8.84
C PRO A 388 9.57 -13.30 -9.68
N PRO A 389 10.59 -12.46 -9.46
CA PRO A 389 11.89 -12.67 -10.03
C PRO A 389 12.55 -13.90 -9.40
N LYS A 390 13.62 -14.39 -10.02
CA LYS A 390 14.51 -15.36 -9.35
C LYS A 390 15.17 -14.68 -8.15
N ASP A 391 15.46 -15.43 -7.09
CA ASP A 391 16.05 -14.87 -5.86
C ASP A 391 17.32 -14.06 -6.12
N ALA A 392 18.20 -14.54 -7.01
CA ALA A 392 19.44 -13.84 -7.39
C ALA A 392 19.18 -12.50 -8.12
N ASP A 393 18.00 -12.31 -8.70
CA ASP A 393 17.63 -11.10 -9.46
C ASP A 393 16.81 -10.11 -8.62
N ARG A 394 16.51 -10.44 -7.36
CA ARG A 394 15.75 -9.57 -6.45
C ARG A 394 16.59 -8.35 -6.05
N LYS A 395 16.12 -7.18 -6.41
CA LYS A 395 16.75 -5.90 -6.07
C LYS A 395 16.01 -5.16 -4.96
N GLY A 396 14.72 -5.45 -4.81
CA GLY A 396 13.81 -4.79 -3.89
C GLY A 396 13.55 -3.32 -4.27
N GLY A 397 12.37 -2.84 -3.91
CA GLY A 397 11.91 -1.45 -4.06
C GLY A 397 11.65 -0.79 -2.72
N GLY A 398 10.43 -0.31 -2.53
CA GLY A 398 9.91 0.24 -1.28
C GLY A 398 9.70 -0.81 -0.19
N SER A 399 8.87 -0.48 0.78
CA SER A 399 8.35 -1.40 1.80
C SER A 399 6.87 -1.11 1.97
N ASP A 400 6.10 -2.14 2.33
CA ASP A 400 4.69 -2.06 2.65
C ASP A 400 4.46 -3.03 3.82
N ASP A 401 3.78 -2.60 4.85
CA ASP A 401 3.54 -3.41 6.05
C ASP A 401 2.48 -4.52 5.84
N ILE A 402 1.92 -4.65 4.62
CA ILE A 402 1.10 -5.82 4.22
C ILE A 402 1.89 -7.14 4.32
N GLY A 403 3.20 -7.06 4.34
CA GLY A 403 4.05 -8.22 4.56
C GLY A 403 3.68 -8.99 5.81
N ASP A 404 3.49 -8.33 6.95
CA ASP A 404 3.10 -8.97 8.21
C ASP A 404 1.77 -9.74 8.10
N VAL A 405 0.80 -9.20 7.36
CA VAL A 405 -0.48 -9.88 7.08
C VAL A 405 -0.27 -11.09 6.18
N SER A 406 0.55 -10.95 5.13
CA SER A 406 0.81 -12.02 4.16
C SER A 406 1.45 -13.26 4.78
N TRP A 407 2.17 -13.11 5.89
CA TRP A 407 2.75 -14.20 6.66
C TRP A 407 1.85 -14.73 7.78
N ALA A 408 0.70 -14.11 8.02
CA ALA A 408 -0.29 -14.57 9.00
C ALA A 408 -1.45 -15.35 8.35
N VAL A 409 -1.79 -15.04 7.10
CA VAL A 409 -2.93 -15.62 6.36
C VAL A 409 -2.65 -15.59 4.85
N PRO A 410 -3.20 -16.53 4.04
CA PRO A 410 -3.14 -16.44 2.59
C PRO A 410 -3.62 -15.07 2.10
N THR A 411 -2.70 -14.27 1.56
CA THR A 411 -2.94 -12.86 1.18
C THR A 411 -2.59 -12.64 -0.29
N VAL A 412 -3.34 -11.79 -0.97
CA VAL A 412 -3.06 -11.32 -2.32
C VAL A 412 -3.21 -9.80 -2.38
N GLN A 413 -2.41 -9.16 -3.22
CA GLN A 413 -2.46 -7.71 -3.46
C GLN A 413 -2.99 -7.41 -4.86
N LEU A 414 -3.94 -6.50 -4.93
CA LEU A 414 -4.48 -5.95 -6.17
C LEU A 414 -3.90 -4.57 -6.43
N PHE A 415 -3.18 -4.40 -7.53
CA PHE A 415 -2.84 -3.09 -8.09
C PHE A 415 -3.91 -2.69 -9.10
N TYR A 416 -4.50 -1.51 -8.93
CA TYR A 416 -5.55 -0.99 -9.81
C TYR A 416 -5.15 0.36 -10.43
N PRO A 417 -5.55 0.64 -11.71
CA PRO A 417 -5.00 1.73 -12.50
C PRO A 417 -5.70 3.06 -12.20
N SER A 418 -5.36 3.68 -11.06
CA SER A 418 -5.94 4.96 -10.62
C SER A 418 -4.98 6.14 -10.72
N ASN A 419 -3.76 5.94 -11.20
CA ASN A 419 -2.79 7.02 -11.36
C ASN A 419 -2.18 7.05 -12.77
N VAL A 420 -1.40 8.09 -13.07
CA VAL A 420 -0.75 8.34 -14.36
C VAL A 420 0.61 7.63 -14.40
N PRO A 421 0.94 6.91 -15.50
CA PRO A 421 2.24 6.26 -15.64
C PRO A 421 3.43 7.23 -15.57
N GLY A 422 4.47 6.80 -14.84
CA GLY A 422 5.75 7.49 -14.77
C GLY A 422 5.83 8.60 -13.73
N THR A 423 4.86 8.74 -12.84
CA THR A 423 4.94 9.59 -11.66
C THR A 423 6.01 9.05 -10.67
N PRO A 424 6.67 9.94 -9.90
CA PRO A 424 7.82 9.55 -9.09
C PRO A 424 7.48 8.76 -7.81
N GLY A 425 6.21 8.71 -7.41
CA GLY A 425 5.79 8.25 -6.08
C GLY A 425 6.15 9.27 -4.98
N HIS A 426 5.41 9.27 -3.86
CA HIS A 426 5.64 10.15 -2.71
C HIS A 426 5.88 11.62 -3.09
N ASN A 427 5.08 12.13 -4.01
CA ASN A 427 5.24 13.46 -4.58
C ASN A 427 3.88 14.12 -4.85
N TRP A 428 3.85 15.47 -4.81
CA TRP A 428 2.65 16.25 -5.18
C TRP A 428 2.10 15.92 -6.57
N VAL A 429 2.95 15.46 -7.49
CA VAL A 429 2.54 15.06 -8.86
C VAL A 429 1.56 13.90 -8.81
N ASP A 430 1.76 12.95 -7.91
CA ASP A 430 0.86 11.80 -7.75
C ASP A 430 -0.52 12.22 -7.28
N ALA A 431 -0.63 13.29 -6.46
CA ALA A 431 -1.90 13.80 -5.99
C ALA A 431 -2.77 14.43 -7.11
N ILE A 432 -2.17 14.87 -8.21
CA ILE A 432 -2.88 15.58 -9.29
C ILE A 432 -4.05 14.78 -9.86
N ALA A 433 -3.86 13.47 -10.06
CA ALA A 433 -4.87 12.61 -10.68
C ALA A 433 -5.87 12.03 -9.68
N MET A 434 -5.60 12.11 -8.37
CA MET A 434 -6.22 11.25 -7.35
C MET A 434 -7.65 11.62 -6.92
N ALA A 435 -8.19 12.74 -7.39
CA ALA A 435 -9.64 13.05 -7.29
C ALA A 435 -10.18 13.50 -8.67
N THR A 436 -9.84 12.73 -9.71
CA THR A 436 -10.24 12.98 -11.10
C THR A 436 -10.91 11.75 -11.71
N PRO A 437 -11.52 11.89 -12.90
CA PRO A 437 -12.09 10.74 -13.61
C PRO A 437 -11.11 9.58 -13.83
N ILE A 438 -9.79 9.81 -13.87
CA ILE A 438 -8.77 8.74 -13.95
C ILE A 438 -8.85 7.87 -12.70
N ALA A 439 -8.75 8.47 -11.51
CA ALA A 439 -8.83 7.74 -10.25
C ALA A 439 -10.18 7.03 -10.07
N HIS A 440 -11.29 7.71 -10.38
CA HIS A 440 -12.63 7.15 -10.23
C HIS A 440 -12.86 5.90 -11.10
N LYS A 441 -12.43 5.95 -12.36
CA LYS A 441 -12.52 4.83 -13.31
C LYS A 441 -11.61 3.66 -12.89
N GLY A 442 -10.39 3.97 -12.47
CA GLY A 442 -9.44 2.97 -11.99
C GLY A 442 -9.93 2.27 -10.73
N ALA A 443 -10.42 3.01 -9.74
CA ALA A 443 -11.00 2.47 -8.51
C ALA A 443 -12.23 1.60 -8.79
N THR A 444 -13.12 2.02 -9.71
CA THR A 444 -14.27 1.22 -10.13
C THR A 444 -13.85 -0.10 -10.80
N ALA A 445 -12.83 -0.07 -11.65
CA ALA A 445 -12.28 -1.30 -12.26
C ALA A 445 -11.65 -2.22 -11.19
N GLY A 446 -10.88 -1.65 -10.25
CA GLY A 446 -10.34 -2.38 -9.11
C GLY A 446 -11.43 -3.06 -8.27
N ALA A 447 -12.50 -2.32 -7.95
CA ALA A 447 -13.64 -2.85 -7.20
C ALA A 447 -14.32 -4.04 -7.91
N LYS A 448 -14.43 -4.00 -9.24
CA LYS A 448 -14.95 -5.14 -10.03
C LYS A 448 -14.06 -6.37 -9.89
N ALA A 449 -12.74 -6.23 -10.09
CA ALA A 449 -11.82 -7.36 -10.02
C ALA A 449 -11.79 -7.97 -8.61
N LEU A 450 -11.78 -7.11 -7.57
CA LEU A 450 -11.85 -7.53 -6.17
C LEU A 450 -13.16 -8.28 -5.89
N ALA A 451 -14.31 -7.69 -6.22
CA ALA A 451 -15.63 -8.28 -5.98
C ALA A 451 -15.78 -9.66 -6.68
N LEU A 452 -15.35 -9.76 -7.94
CA LEU A 452 -15.39 -11.01 -8.69
C LEU A 452 -14.52 -12.10 -8.04
N THR A 453 -13.36 -11.72 -7.50
CA THR A 453 -12.46 -12.68 -6.86
C THR A 453 -12.98 -13.09 -5.47
N MET A 454 -13.59 -12.16 -4.72
CA MET A 454 -14.33 -12.52 -3.49
C MET A 454 -15.46 -13.51 -3.78
N LEU A 455 -16.19 -13.34 -4.89
CA LEU A 455 -17.21 -14.30 -5.32
C LEU A 455 -16.59 -15.66 -5.63
N ASP A 456 -15.46 -15.73 -6.32
CA ASP A 456 -14.76 -17.00 -6.59
C ASP A 456 -14.39 -17.71 -5.27
N VAL A 457 -13.91 -16.99 -4.26
CA VAL A 457 -13.61 -17.54 -2.92
C VAL A 457 -14.88 -18.08 -2.24
N LEU A 458 -16.01 -17.35 -2.34
CA LEU A 458 -17.29 -17.74 -1.73
C LEU A 458 -17.91 -18.98 -2.41
N THR A 459 -17.70 -19.16 -3.71
CA THR A 459 -18.38 -20.19 -4.50
C THR A 459 -17.49 -21.37 -4.88
N THR A 460 -16.19 -21.28 -4.65
CA THR A 460 -15.21 -22.32 -5.01
C THR A 460 -14.38 -22.74 -3.79
N PRO A 461 -14.88 -23.65 -2.94
CA PRO A 461 -14.16 -24.10 -1.73
C PRO A 461 -12.76 -24.63 -2.01
N LYS A 462 -12.53 -25.20 -3.22
CA LYS A 462 -11.22 -25.66 -3.66
C LYS A 462 -10.20 -24.53 -3.70
N LEU A 463 -10.59 -23.30 -4.06
CA LEU A 463 -9.67 -22.15 -4.09
C LEU A 463 -9.12 -21.85 -2.70
N VAL A 464 -9.97 -21.91 -1.66
CA VAL A 464 -9.55 -21.73 -0.27
C VAL A 464 -8.61 -22.85 0.17
N THR A 465 -8.92 -24.12 -0.17
CA THR A 465 -8.06 -25.26 0.13
C THR A 465 -6.69 -25.11 -0.54
N ASP A 466 -6.65 -24.80 -1.84
CA ASP A 466 -5.41 -24.63 -2.61
C ASP A 466 -4.58 -23.45 -2.06
N ALA A 467 -5.24 -22.37 -1.63
CA ALA A 467 -4.57 -21.22 -1.01
C ALA A 467 -3.86 -21.61 0.30
N TRP A 468 -4.52 -22.37 1.16
CA TRP A 468 -3.93 -22.86 2.40
C TRP A 468 -2.85 -23.92 2.18
N ASP A 469 -2.99 -24.76 1.15
CA ASP A 469 -1.96 -25.73 0.76
C ASP A 469 -0.70 -25.02 0.27
N TYR A 470 -0.83 -24.00 -0.58
CA TYR A 470 0.28 -23.16 -1.00
C TYR A 470 0.94 -22.45 0.19
N TYR A 471 0.13 -21.84 1.08
CA TYR A 471 0.62 -21.18 2.28
C TYR A 471 1.47 -22.09 3.16
N ARG A 472 0.97 -23.31 3.49
CA ARG A 472 1.65 -24.25 4.39
C ARG A 472 2.84 -24.94 3.74
N ASN A 473 2.70 -25.37 2.48
CA ASN A 473 3.63 -26.28 1.83
C ASN A 473 4.64 -25.58 0.94
N VAL A 474 4.44 -24.31 0.61
CA VAL A 474 5.34 -23.50 -0.21
C VAL A 474 5.82 -22.29 0.56
N GLN A 475 4.91 -21.41 0.97
CA GLN A 475 5.27 -20.12 1.58
C GLN A 475 5.91 -20.29 2.96
N THR A 476 5.27 -21.01 3.88
CA THR A 476 5.72 -21.13 5.27
C THR A 476 6.47 -22.43 5.58
N LYS A 477 6.80 -23.21 4.53
CA LYS A 477 7.48 -24.49 4.68
C LYS A 477 8.83 -24.36 5.43
N ASP A 478 9.65 -23.42 5.00
CA ASP A 478 11.00 -23.23 5.51
C ASP A 478 11.19 -21.87 6.23
N THR A 479 10.15 -21.06 6.26
CA THR A 479 10.18 -19.73 6.90
C THR A 479 9.03 -19.58 7.90
N LYS A 480 9.38 -19.27 9.13
CA LYS A 480 8.40 -19.01 10.19
C LYS A 480 8.28 -17.51 10.44
N TYR A 481 7.06 -17.02 10.42
CA TYR A 481 6.81 -15.61 10.75
C TYR A 481 7.08 -15.34 12.24
N GLU A 482 7.89 -14.33 12.48
CA GLU A 482 8.15 -13.77 13.80
C GLU A 482 8.16 -12.25 13.68
N SER A 483 7.18 -11.58 14.29
CA SER A 483 7.10 -10.12 14.25
C SER A 483 8.40 -9.44 14.69
N PHE A 484 8.73 -8.31 14.07
CA PHE A 484 9.79 -7.42 14.56
C PHE A 484 9.34 -6.62 15.78
N LEU A 485 8.03 -6.56 16.06
CA LEU A 485 7.51 -5.91 17.25
C LEU A 485 7.84 -6.72 18.51
N ARG A 486 8.38 -6.03 19.52
CA ARG A 486 8.56 -6.61 20.85
C ARG A 486 7.23 -6.61 21.60
N PRO A 487 7.06 -7.44 22.65
CA PRO A 487 5.80 -7.53 23.40
C PRO A 487 5.30 -6.19 23.95
N ASP A 488 6.22 -5.31 24.36
CA ASP A 488 5.91 -4.02 24.96
C ASP A 488 5.81 -2.85 23.96
N ASP A 489 6.14 -3.07 22.70
CA ASP A 489 6.00 -2.02 21.67
C ASP A 489 4.52 -1.64 21.49
N ARG A 490 4.27 -0.35 21.39
CA ARG A 490 2.93 0.24 21.19
C ARG A 490 2.91 1.07 19.92
N PRO A 491 1.75 1.16 19.24
CA PRO A 491 1.60 2.06 18.10
C PRO A 491 2.03 3.49 18.47
N ALA A 492 2.71 4.16 17.56
CA ALA A 492 3.24 5.51 17.78
C ALA A 492 2.20 6.57 17.42
N THR A 493 1.03 6.50 18.05
CA THR A 493 -0.17 7.29 17.72
C THR A 493 0.01 8.81 17.86
N GLU A 494 1.07 9.26 18.52
CA GLU A 494 1.46 10.68 18.62
C GLU A 494 2.17 11.21 17.36
N LEU A 495 2.64 10.31 16.47
CA LEU A 495 3.30 10.75 15.24
C LEU A 495 2.36 11.62 14.40
N ASN A 496 2.95 12.59 13.73
CA ASN A 496 2.28 13.53 12.84
C ASN A 496 1.27 14.50 13.49
N ALA A 497 0.91 14.32 14.77
CA ALA A 497 -0.07 15.18 15.45
C ALA A 497 0.33 16.67 15.40
N GLN A 498 1.60 16.99 15.66
CA GLN A 498 2.10 18.36 15.60
C GLN A 498 2.10 18.92 14.17
N ILE A 499 2.46 18.08 13.18
CA ILE A 499 2.52 18.51 11.77
C ILE A 499 1.10 18.79 11.28
N LEU A 500 0.19 17.82 11.41
CA LEU A 500 -1.18 17.97 10.93
C LEU A 500 -1.93 19.06 11.70
N GLY A 501 -1.67 19.22 13.00
CA GLY A 501 -2.28 20.26 13.84
C GLY A 501 -2.04 21.68 13.33
N ARG A 502 -0.96 21.94 12.59
CA ARG A 502 -0.68 23.25 11.96
C ARG A 502 -1.60 23.56 10.78
N PHE A 503 -2.16 22.53 10.13
CA PHE A 503 -2.87 22.67 8.87
C PHE A 503 -4.35 22.32 8.96
N ARG A 504 -4.78 21.51 9.95
CA ARG A 504 -6.14 20.96 10.03
C ARG A 504 -7.24 22.01 9.89
N ASP A 505 -7.13 23.15 10.58
CA ASP A 505 -8.13 24.21 10.48
C ASP A 505 -8.15 24.90 9.12
N GLN A 506 -7.01 24.98 8.44
CA GLN A 506 -6.89 25.51 7.08
C GLN A 506 -7.43 24.53 6.04
N MET A 507 -7.38 23.21 6.31
CA MET A 507 -7.85 22.16 5.41
C MET A 507 -9.36 22.00 5.46
N ARG A 508 -10.01 22.20 6.61
CA ARG A 508 -11.46 22.02 6.79
C ARG A 508 -12.34 22.69 5.75
N PRO A 509 -12.10 23.95 5.32
CA PRO A 509 -12.91 24.60 4.28
C PRO A 509 -12.88 23.88 2.93
N PHE A 510 -11.88 23.05 2.69
CA PHE A 510 -11.71 22.28 1.46
C PHE A 510 -12.26 20.85 1.56
N TYR A 511 -12.83 20.45 2.68
CA TYR A 511 -13.43 19.11 2.80
C TYR A 511 -14.62 18.98 1.84
N TYR A 512 -14.67 17.87 1.12
CA TYR A 512 -15.71 17.64 0.10
C TYR A 512 -17.10 17.53 0.72
N ASP A 513 -18.07 18.27 0.16
CA ASP A 513 -19.49 18.23 0.53
C ASP A 513 -20.29 17.57 -0.62
N ALA A 514 -20.38 16.25 -0.60
CA ALA A 514 -21.08 15.47 -1.60
C ALA A 514 -22.60 15.75 -1.66
N ALA A 515 -23.17 16.40 -0.63
CA ALA A 515 -24.57 16.80 -0.65
C ALA A 515 -24.81 18.05 -1.52
N LYS A 516 -23.79 18.89 -1.71
CA LYS A 516 -23.88 20.14 -2.48
C LYS A 516 -23.29 20.05 -3.87
N TYR A 517 -22.24 19.25 -4.04
CA TYR A 517 -21.46 19.21 -5.27
C TYR A 517 -21.40 17.81 -5.86
N PRO A 518 -21.57 17.65 -7.19
CA PRO A 518 -21.50 16.35 -7.85
C PRO A 518 -20.13 15.68 -7.73
N THR A 519 -19.03 16.45 -7.80
CA THR A 519 -17.65 15.98 -7.65
C THR A 519 -16.83 16.98 -6.84
N TYR A 520 -15.69 16.55 -6.36
CA TYR A 520 -14.76 17.46 -5.68
C TYR A 520 -14.21 18.54 -6.61
N LEU A 521 -14.01 18.21 -7.90
CA LEU A 521 -13.61 19.21 -8.90
C LEU A 521 -14.67 20.31 -9.07
N ASP A 522 -15.97 19.94 -9.05
CA ASP A 522 -17.06 20.92 -9.10
C ASP A 522 -17.03 21.86 -7.88
N GLN A 523 -16.79 21.30 -6.68
CA GLN A 523 -16.67 22.11 -5.46
C GLN A 523 -15.51 23.10 -5.55
N LEU A 524 -14.37 22.67 -6.09
CA LEU A 524 -13.17 23.52 -6.26
C LEU A 524 -13.26 24.45 -7.46
N GLY A 525 -14.33 24.39 -8.27
CA GLY A 525 -14.49 25.18 -9.50
C GLY A 525 -13.46 24.84 -10.59
N ILE A 526 -12.93 23.61 -10.58
CA ILE A 526 -11.89 23.15 -11.51
C ILE A 526 -12.53 22.55 -12.77
N LYS A 527 -12.22 23.12 -13.92
CA LYS A 527 -12.58 22.53 -15.22
C LYS A 527 -11.58 21.42 -15.58
N TYR A 528 -12.05 20.19 -15.65
CA TYR A 528 -11.20 19.03 -15.99
C TYR A 528 -11.09 18.82 -17.51
N PRO A 529 -9.88 18.62 -18.05
CA PRO A 529 -8.59 18.84 -17.39
C PRO A 529 -8.14 20.30 -17.50
N THR A 530 -7.52 20.83 -16.45
CA THR A 530 -6.79 22.09 -16.52
C THR A 530 -5.31 21.79 -16.80
N VAL A 531 -4.83 22.27 -17.93
CA VAL A 531 -3.45 22.11 -18.38
C VAL A 531 -2.77 23.49 -18.48
N ARG A 532 -1.44 23.50 -18.51
CA ARG A 532 -0.67 24.74 -18.68
C ARG A 532 -1.06 25.44 -19.99
N ALA A 533 -1.34 26.73 -19.91
CA ALA A 533 -1.64 27.56 -21.08
C ALA A 533 -0.36 27.86 -21.89
N ALA A 534 -0.53 28.30 -23.14
CA ALA A 534 0.58 28.63 -24.03
C ALA A 534 1.49 29.75 -23.51
N ASP A 535 0.97 30.64 -22.66
CA ASP A 535 1.72 31.71 -21.97
C ASP A 535 2.48 31.22 -20.73
N GLY A 536 2.46 29.91 -20.46
CA GLY A 536 3.09 29.30 -19.31
C GLY A 536 2.29 29.41 -18.01
N SER A 537 1.13 30.05 -18.00
CA SER A 537 0.29 30.15 -16.81
C SER A 537 -0.39 28.81 -16.50
N CYS A 538 -0.60 28.56 -15.22
CA CYS A 538 -1.35 27.42 -14.71
C CYS A 538 -2.63 27.95 -14.08
N GLY A 539 -3.71 27.94 -14.86
CA GLY A 539 -4.86 28.76 -14.59
C GLY A 539 -5.97 28.08 -13.78
N ALA A 540 -5.76 27.80 -12.49
CA ALA A 540 -6.89 27.60 -11.59
C ALA A 540 -6.65 28.38 -10.28
N LYS A 541 -7.63 29.13 -9.81
CA LYS A 541 -7.64 29.66 -8.44
C LYS A 541 -8.64 28.82 -7.66
N ALA A 542 -8.18 28.05 -6.65
CA ALA A 542 -9.12 27.47 -5.72
C ALA A 542 -9.81 28.57 -4.94
N THR A 543 -11.11 28.51 -4.91
CA THR A 543 -11.94 29.19 -3.89
C THR A 543 -12.35 28.13 -2.89
N PRO A 544 -12.18 28.39 -1.57
CA PRO A 544 -12.62 27.47 -0.53
C PRO A 544 -14.13 27.29 -0.53
#